data_e4c701aa1a234e6368f708b0d04f1d3a
#
_entry.id   e4c701aa1a234e6368f708b0d04f1d3a
#
_cell.length_a   1.000
_cell.length_b   1.000
_cell.length_c   1.000
_cell.angle_alpha   90.00
_cell.angle_beta   90.00
_cell.angle_gamma   90.00
#
_symmetry.space_group_name_H-M   'P 1'
#
loop_
_entity.id
_entity.type
_entity.pdbx_description
1 polymer ?
#
loop_
_entity_poly.entity_id
_entity_poly.type
_entity_poly.pdbx_seq_one_letter_code
_entity_poly.pdbx_strand_id
1 'polypeptide(L)'
;MKSGLTITESRVDEVLVLKLSGYLDGHTFVELEKSLDAAIKGGSHRVVIDLAELTYIASAGVGVFINSQHQVRKHGGSLQLVNPAPSVREVFGILGLEVIFTIHQTVEQGLRAARK
;
A
#
# COMPACT_ATOMS: atom_id res chain seq x y z
N MET A 1 16.17 -2.60 18.31
CA MET A 1 16.57 -1.70 17.24
C MET A 1 15.38 -1.37 16.32
N LYS A 2 15.26 -0.13 15.97
CA LYS A 2 14.15 0.32 15.15
C LYS A 2 14.35 -0.10 13.70
N SER A 3 13.34 -0.72 13.10
CA SER A 3 13.38 -0.95 11.66
C SER A 3 13.17 0.39 10.94
N GLY A 4 13.51 0.46 9.66
CA GLY A 4 13.30 1.67 8.86
C GLY A 4 11.85 1.88 8.44
N LEU A 5 10.95 0.96 8.76
CA LEU A 5 9.55 1.02 8.38
C LEU A 5 8.64 0.76 9.57
N THR A 6 7.62 1.59 9.72
CA THR A 6 6.56 1.39 10.69
C THR A 6 5.24 1.21 9.92
N ILE A 7 4.50 0.17 10.24
CA ILE A 7 3.21 -0.13 9.63
C ILE A 7 2.14 -0.01 10.70
N THR A 8 1.21 0.93 10.51
CA THR A 8 0.10 1.12 11.45
C THR A 8 -1.17 0.62 10.77
N GLU A 9 -1.85 -0.31 11.42
CA GLU A 9 -3.03 -0.97 10.89
C GLU A 9 -4.29 -0.41 11.55
N SER A 10 -5.29 -0.10 10.74
CA SER A 10 -6.60 0.29 11.24
C SER A 10 -7.67 -0.20 10.26
N ARG A 11 -8.94 -0.11 10.67
CA ARG A 11 -10.05 -0.50 9.80
C ARG A 11 -11.10 0.59 9.79
N VAL A 12 -11.61 0.85 8.60
CA VAL A 12 -12.73 1.75 8.40
C VAL A 12 -13.79 0.95 7.66
N ASP A 13 -14.86 0.61 8.35
CA ASP A 13 -15.86 -0.34 7.87
C ASP A 13 -15.16 -1.66 7.55
N GLU A 14 -15.28 -2.20 6.35
CA GLU A 14 -14.63 -3.45 5.96
C GLU A 14 -13.29 -3.24 5.25
N VAL A 15 -12.79 -2.00 5.21
CA VAL A 15 -11.55 -1.67 4.52
C VAL A 15 -10.40 -1.65 5.51
N LEU A 16 -9.35 -2.39 5.19
CA LEU A 16 -8.11 -2.37 5.95
C LEU A 16 -7.29 -1.17 5.49
N VAL A 17 -6.85 -0.34 6.43
CA VAL A 17 -5.99 0.80 6.13
C VAL A 17 -4.63 0.56 6.75
N LEU A 18 -3.59 0.54 5.92
CA LEU A 18 -2.21 0.42 6.36
C LEU A 18 -1.51 1.76 6.13
N LYS A 19 -1.04 2.38 7.19
CA LYS A 19 -0.26 3.60 7.10
C LYS A 19 1.21 3.23 7.20
N LEU A 20 1.98 3.61 6.20
CA LEU A 20 3.42 3.33 6.14
C LEU A 20 4.19 4.58 6.52
N SER A 21 5.20 4.42 7.38
CA SER A 21 6.06 5.51 7.81
C SER A 21 7.51 5.07 7.69
N GLY A 22 8.36 5.92 7.13
CA GLY A 22 9.78 5.67 6.99
C GLY A 22 10.20 5.22 5.61
N TYR A 23 10.93 4.10 5.54
CA TYR A 23 11.54 3.62 4.30
C TYR A 23 10.99 2.26 3.90
N LEU A 24 10.59 2.12 2.64
CA LEU A 24 10.20 0.84 2.07
C LEU A 24 11.28 0.45 1.05
N ASP A 25 12.26 -0.31 1.49
CA ASP A 25 13.45 -0.64 0.72
C ASP A 25 13.69 -2.15 0.65
N GLY A 26 14.88 -2.54 0.19
CA GLY A 26 15.24 -3.95 0.04
C GLY A 26 15.39 -4.72 1.35
N HIS A 27 15.38 -4.03 2.49
CA HIS A 27 15.42 -4.68 3.81
C HIS A 27 14.03 -4.73 4.45
N THR A 28 13.27 -3.65 4.33
CA THR A 28 11.98 -3.51 5.03
C THR A 28 10.80 -4.08 4.26
N PHE A 29 10.93 -4.30 2.95
CA PHE A 29 9.80 -4.77 2.14
C PHE A 29 9.20 -6.08 2.66
N VAL A 30 10.01 -6.92 3.29
CA VAL A 30 9.57 -8.21 3.86
C VAL A 30 8.53 -8.00 4.96
N GLU A 31 8.67 -6.93 5.74
CA GLU A 31 7.72 -6.61 6.82
C GLU A 31 6.35 -6.26 6.24
N LEU A 32 6.33 -5.48 5.17
CA LEU A 32 5.08 -5.14 4.50
C LEU A 32 4.47 -6.37 3.83
N GLU A 33 5.30 -7.18 3.17
CA GLU A 33 4.85 -8.40 2.53
C GLU A 33 4.17 -9.33 3.52
N LYS A 34 4.78 -9.54 4.69
CA LYS A 34 4.21 -10.37 5.75
C LYS A 34 2.89 -9.82 6.26
N SER A 35 2.81 -8.52 6.48
CA SER A 35 1.58 -7.87 6.95
C SER A 35 0.44 -8.04 5.95
N LEU A 36 0.72 -7.81 4.67
CA LEU A 36 -0.29 -7.94 3.63
C LEU A 36 -0.70 -9.41 3.42
N ASP A 37 0.26 -10.32 3.39
CA ASP A 37 -0.04 -11.75 3.24
C ASP A 37 -0.95 -12.24 4.38
N ALA A 38 -0.63 -11.88 5.61
CA ALA A 38 -1.43 -12.27 6.77
C ALA A 38 -2.85 -11.69 6.68
N ALA A 39 -2.96 -10.43 6.30
CA ALA A 39 -4.25 -9.76 6.17
C ALA A 39 -5.10 -10.38 5.08
N ILE A 40 -4.51 -10.65 3.93
CA ILE A 40 -5.23 -11.23 2.78
C ILE A 40 -5.69 -12.65 3.12
N LYS A 41 -4.84 -13.45 3.72
CA LYS A 41 -5.20 -14.81 4.16
C LYS A 41 -6.30 -14.79 5.21
N GLY A 42 -6.34 -13.74 6.02
CA GLY A 42 -7.36 -13.56 7.04
C GLY A 42 -8.69 -13.01 6.51
N GLY A 43 -8.79 -12.75 5.21
CA GLY A 43 -10.03 -12.29 4.59
C GLY A 43 -10.09 -10.79 4.27
N SER A 44 -9.01 -10.06 4.47
CA SER A 44 -8.97 -8.62 4.16
C SER A 44 -8.63 -8.43 2.69
N HIS A 45 -9.64 -8.23 1.86
CA HIS A 45 -9.45 -8.10 0.42
C HIS A 45 -9.68 -6.68 -0.10
N ARG A 46 -10.01 -5.75 0.78
CA ARG A 46 -10.15 -4.33 0.44
C ARG A 46 -9.15 -3.55 1.29
N VAL A 47 -8.12 -3.03 0.64
CA VAL A 47 -6.97 -2.45 1.33
C VAL A 47 -6.67 -1.07 0.79
N VAL A 48 -6.43 -0.13 1.70
CA VAL A 48 -5.94 1.22 1.38
C VAL A 48 -4.57 1.35 2.03
N ILE A 49 -3.58 1.78 1.25
CA ILE A 49 -2.24 2.02 1.76
C ILE A 49 -1.99 3.52 1.75
N ASP A 50 -1.84 4.08 2.95
CA ASP A 50 -1.59 5.52 3.15
C ASP A 50 -0.08 5.76 3.13
N LEU A 51 0.37 6.56 2.17
CA LEU A 51 1.78 6.80 1.89
C LEU A 51 2.26 8.18 2.35
N ALA A 52 1.44 8.90 3.12
CA ALA A 52 1.77 10.28 3.49
C ALA A 52 3.09 10.41 4.25
N GLU A 53 3.45 9.40 5.06
CA GLU A 53 4.66 9.42 5.87
C GLU A 53 5.75 8.50 5.36
N LEU A 54 5.57 7.93 4.19
CA LEU A 54 6.62 7.15 3.55
C LEU A 54 7.56 8.11 2.82
N THR A 55 8.84 8.08 3.16
CA THR A 55 9.82 9.03 2.62
C THR A 55 10.70 8.44 1.53
N TYR A 56 10.70 7.12 1.37
CA TYR A 56 11.51 6.44 0.37
C TYR A 56 10.86 5.13 -0.04
N ILE A 57 10.94 4.80 -1.32
CA ILE A 57 10.48 3.52 -1.84
C ILE A 57 11.48 3.00 -2.88
N ALA A 58 11.82 1.72 -2.78
CA ALA A 58 12.61 1.01 -3.76
C ALA A 58 11.73 0.03 -4.55
N SER A 59 12.26 -0.49 -5.65
CA SER A 59 11.53 -1.40 -6.52
C SER A 59 10.99 -2.64 -5.80
N ALA A 60 11.70 -3.12 -4.77
CA ALA A 60 11.21 -4.25 -3.98
C ALA A 60 9.86 -3.96 -3.32
N GLY A 61 9.68 -2.74 -2.81
CA GLY A 61 8.42 -2.31 -2.22
C GLY A 61 7.30 -2.20 -3.25
N VAL A 62 7.63 -1.69 -4.43
CA VAL A 62 6.68 -1.62 -5.53
C VAL A 62 6.21 -3.03 -5.91
N GLY A 63 7.12 -4.00 -5.91
CA GLY A 63 6.78 -5.40 -6.19
C GLY A 63 5.76 -5.95 -5.20
N VAL A 64 5.86 -5.58 -3.92
CA VAL A 64 4.89 -5.99 -2.91
C VAL A 64 3.51 -5.44 -3.22
N PHE A 65 3.42 -4.16 -3.60
CA PHE A 65 2.13 -3.54 -3.97
C PHE A 65 1.50 -4.28 -5.16
N ILE A 66 2.28 -4.55 -6.19
CA ILE A 66 1.79 -5.22 -7.41
C ILE A 66 1.28 -6.62 -7.08
N ASN A 67 2.08 -7.40 -6.36
CA ASN A 67 1.70 -8.75 -5.98
C ASN A 67 0.45 -8.77 -5.09
N SER A 68 0.39 -7.88 -4.12
CA SER A 68 -0.75 -7.82 -3.22
C SER A 68 -2.03 -7.39 -3.93
N GLN A 69 -1.93 -6.44 -4.88
CA GLN A 69 -3.08 -6.06 -5.69
C GLN A 69 -3.61 -7.25 -6.49
N HIS A 70 -2.70 -8.01 -7.07
CA HIS A 70 -3.09 -9.22 -7.82
C HIS A 70 -3.83 -10.21 -6.92
N GLN A 71 -3.34 -10.41 -5.70
CA GLN A 71 -3.95 -11.34 -4.75
C GLN A 71 -5.35 -10.89 -4.33
N VAL A 72 -5.53 -9.61 -3.97
CA VAL A 72 -6.85 -9.14 -3.52
C VAL A 72 -7.86 -9.16 -4.67
N ARG A 73 -7.42 -8.87 -5.89
CA ARG A 73 -8.30 -8.92 -7.06
C ARG A 73 -8.84 -10.31 -7.34
N LYS A 74 -8.07 -11.35 -7.06
CA LYS A 74 -8.55 -12.73 -7.17
C LYS A 74 -9.75 -13.01 -6.28
N HIS A 75 -9.87 -12.25 -5.19
CA HIS A 75 -10.97 -12.39 -4.23
C HIS A 75 -12.04 -11.32 -4.42
N GLY A 76 -12.02 -10.61 -5.54
CA GLY A 76 -13.01 -9.56 -5.81
C GLY A 76 -12.76 -8.26 -5.09
N GLY A 77 -11.58 -8.09 -4.48
CA GLY A 77 -11.21 -6.89 -3.76
C GLY A 77 -10.35 -5.93 -4.56
N SER A 78 -9.74 -5.00 -3.86
CA SER A 78 -8.83 -4.03 -4.48
C SER A 78 -7.82 -3.51 -3.47
N LEU A 79 -6.69 -3.04 -4.00
CA LEU A 79 -5.67 -2.35 -3.22
C LEU A 79 -5.51 -0.95 -3.79
N GLN A 80 -5.71 0.05 -2.94
CA GLN A 80 -5.65 1.46 -3.34
C GLN A 80 -4.46 2.13 -2.67
N LEU A 81 -3.73 2.95 -3.42
CA LEU A 81 -2.62 3.76 -2.90
C LEU A 81 -3.11 5.19 -2.74
N VAL A 82 -2.84 5.80 -1.59
CA VAL A 82 -3.32 7.15 -1.33
C VAL A 82 -2.22 8.05 -0.79
N ASN A 83 -2.31 9.31 -1.15
CA ASN A 83 -1.59 10.42 -0.54
C ASN A 83 -0.07 10.24 -0.51
N PRO A 84 0.58 9.84 -1.63
CA PRO A 84 2.03 9.67 -1.61
C PRO A 84 2.73 11.02 -1.42
N ALA A 85 3.79 11.03 -0.60
CA ALA A 85 4.66 12.17 -0.48
C ALA A 85 5.30 12.48 -1.84
N PRO A 86 5.71 13.74 -2.10
CA PRO A 86 6.27 14.11 -3.42
C PRO A 86 7.42 13.23 -3.89
N SER A 87 8.33 12.84 -2.99
CA SER A 87 9.47 12.00 -3.34
C SER A 87 9.03 10.60 -3.81
N VAL A 88 8.00 10.05 -3.18
CA VAL A 88 7.46 8.73 -3.54
C VAL A 88 6.64 8.83 -4.83
N ARG A 89 5.86 9.90 -4.97
CA ARG A 89 5.08 10.14 -6.19
C ARG A 89 6.00 10.24 -7.42
N GLU A 90 7.16 10.86 -7.26
CA GLU A 90 8.13 10.98 -8.34
C GLU A 90 8.62 9.61 -8.79
N VAL A 91 8.92 8.71 -7.84
CA VAL A 91 9.33 7.34 -8.15
C VAL A 91 8.20 6.60 -8.88
N PHE A 92 6.96 6.79 -8.45
CA PHE A 92 5.81 6.17 -9.10
C PHE A 92 5.70 6.61 -10.56
N GLY A 93 5.93 7.91 -10.82
CA GLY A 93 5.92 8.43 -12.19
C GLY A 93 7.01 7.82 -13.05
N ILE A 94 8.23 7.73 -12.51
CA ILE A 94 9.37 7.15 -13.23
C ILE A 94 9.12 5.68 -13.58
N LEU A 95 8.52 4.93 -12.64
CA LEU A 95 8.24 3.51 -12.84
C LEU A 95 6.94 3.23 -13.58
N GLY A 96 6.18 4.27 -13.90
CA GLY A 96 4.92 4.10 -14.65
C GLY A 96 3.81 3.45 -13.84
N LEU A 97 3.84 3.52 -12.53
CA LEU A 97 2.86 2.86 -11.67
C LEU A 97 1.45 3.42 -11.81
N GLU A 98 1.32 4.63 -12.32
CA GLU A 98 0.01 5.25 -12.52
C GLU A 98 -0.83 4.52 -13.57
N VAL A 99 -0.20 3.69 -14.39
CA VAL A 99 -0.89 2.83 -15.35
C VAL A 99 -1.49 1.60 -14.65
N ILE A 100 -0.82 1.11 -13.61
CA ILE A 100 -1.21 -0.10 -12.89
C ILE A 100 -2.15 0.21 -11.71
N PHE A 101 -1.88 1.32 -11.02
CA PHE A 101 -2.65 1.72 -9.84
C PHE A 101 -3.33 3.05 -10.05
N THR A 102 -4.53 3.19 -9.51
CA THR A 102 -5.12 4.50 -9.30
C THR A 102 -4.55 5.03 -8.00
N ILE A 103 -3.89 6.19 -8.07
CA ILE A 103 -3.28 6.83 -6.92
C ILE A 103 -4.16 8.01 -6.51
N HIS A 104 -4.74 7.92 -5.32
CA HIS A 104 -5.67 8.92 -4.82
C HIS A 104 -4.93 9.98 -4.01
N GLN A 105 -5.51 11.16 -3.91
CA GLN A 105 -4.91 12.26 -3.15
C GLN A 105 -5.24 12.20 -1.67
N THR A 106 -6.32 11.51 -1.30
CA THR A 106 -6.75 11.44 0.10
C THR A 106 -7.16 10.03 0.47
N VAL A 107 -7.11 9.75 1.77
CA VAL A 107 -7.57 8.46 2.31
C VAL A 107 -9.05 8.25 1.98
N GLU A 108 -9.87 9.31 2.07
CA GLU A 108 -11.30 9.22 1.79
C GLU A 108 -11.59 8.79 0.36
N GLN A 109 -10.83 9.31 -0.60
CA GLN A 109 -10.97 8.89 -1.99
C GLN A 109 -10.62 7.42 -2.14
N GLY A 110 -9.54 6.98 -1.48
CA GLY A 110 -9.13 5.58 -1.49
C GLY A 110 -10.17 4.66 -0.88
N LEU A 111 -10.75 5.08 0.24
CA LEU A 111 -11.81 4.32 0.90
C LEU A 111 -13.03 4.15 0.00
N ARG A 112 -13.43 5.20 -0.67
CA ARG A 112 -14.54 5.15 -1.62
C ARG A 112 -14.27 4.18 -2.77
N ALA A 113 -13.06 4.24 -3.31
CA ALA A 113 -12.65 3.34 -4.39
C ALA A 113 -12.61 1.88 -3.92
N ALA A 114 -12.15 1.64 -2.70
CA ALA A 114 -12.04 0.30 -2.14
C ALA A 114 -13.39 -0.36 -1.88
N ARG A 115 -14.43 0.45 -1.62
CA ARG A 115 -15.78 -0.07 -1.33
C ARG A 115 -16.55 -0.51 -2.57
N LYS A 116 -16.08 -0.14 -3.73
CA LYS A 116 -16.78 -0.48 -4.99
C LYS A 116 -16.56 -1.97 -5.38
#